data_d799675aa93fefc377a01960018567db
#
_entry.id   d799675aa93fefc377a01960018567db
#
_cell.length_a   1.000
_cell.length_b   1.000
_cell.length_c   1.000
_cell.angle_alpha   90.00
_cell.angle_beta   90.00
_cell.angle_gamma   90.00
#
_symmetry.space_group_name_H-M   'P 1'
#
loop_
_entity.id
_entity.type
_entity.pdbx_description
1 polymer ?
#
loop_
_entity_poly.entity_id
_entity_poly.type
_entity_poly.pdbx_seq_one_letter_code
_entity_poly.pdbx_strand_id
1 'polypeptide(L)'
;MRRTSLALRITLLVVSVAVAVAIVAGVVGAAMIRNTAADVTRNYLSNQADVIVDQISGEDPGYRIGLTKLAQVFARQGISVVTVTRNGRGDSADARALRVATNAGILQMSGTQRLSRTVDVGGRTELLEARSADGRVFALVASADLSAGTQKTLQNRVLLALAIGLAAAVVGGLLIARLVTRPLRRTAETARAMGAGARQTRAPVAGPSEVADVAIAVNELADALQHSESRQREFLTSVSHELRTPLTAISGQSEALSDGLVSESEIAQVGKTIRAESARLERLVSDLLDLARLGADSFRLEVGPCDVAALVREMAAVWHVRCDQRGVPLLIEVSAGRLVVATDARRVRQVLDGLAENALRLLTPGLPLVLAAGSVPGGVVLAVRDGGPGLAPEDYPVAFEQGVLHERYRGRRPGGAGLGLALAHSLVTRLGGVIAAGPAPEGGAGFWITLPASR
;
A
#
# COMPACT_ATOMS: atom_id res chain seq x y z
N MET A 1 -11.06 22.35 -11.78
CA MET A 1 -9.59 22.41 -11.75
C MET A 1 -9.04 21.11 -12.36
N ARG A 2 -8.34 21.18 -13.50
CA ARG A 2 -7.69 20.01 -14.12
C ARG A 2 -6.60 19.51 -13.18
N ARG A 3 -6.79 18.34 -12.57
CA ARG A 3 -5.76 17.70 -11.73
C ARG A 3 -4.58 17.37 -12.64
N THR A 4 -3.46 18.07 -12.46
CA THR A 4 -2.20 17.76 -13.16
C THR A 4 -1.80 16.32 -12.86
N SER A 5 -1.40 15.56 -13.88
CA SER A 5 -1.05 14.15 -13.71
C SER A 5 0.15 13.99 -12.74
N LEU A 6 0.13 12.95 -11.93
CA LEU A 6 1.24 12.62 -11.00
C LEU A 6 2.57 12.51 -11.76
N ALA A 7 2.55 11.97 -12.98
CA ALA A 7 3.71 11.90 -13.86
C ALA A 7 4.32 13.28 -14.13
N LEU A 8 3.47 14.25 -14.48
CA LEU A 8 3.94 15.62 -14.76
C LEU A 8 4.56 16.25 -13.50
N ARG A 9 3.95 16.05 -12.33
CA ARG A 9 4.48 16.59 -11.07
C ARG A 9 5.83 15.99 -10.70
N ILE A 10 5.99 14.67 -10.82
CA ILE A 10 7.27 13.98 -10.55
C ILE A 10 8.34 14.45 -11.54
N THR A 11 8.04 14.45 -12.84
CA THR A 11 9.00 14.91 -13.85
C THR A 11 9.40 16.38 -13.61
N LEU A 12 8.45 17.24 -13.30
CA LEU A 12 8.69 18.66 -13.05
C LEU A 12 9.54 18.88 -11.79
N LEU A 13 9.30 18.10 -10.73
CA LEU A 13 10.13 18.12 -9.51
C LEU A 13 11.56 17.69 -9.81
N VAL A 14 11.76 16.56 -10.48
CA VAL A 14 13.09 16.04 -10.83
C VAL A 14 13.85 17.04 -11.70
N VAL A 15 13.19 17.59 -12.71
CA VAL A 15 13.80 18.60 -13.60
C VAL A 15 14.12 19.89 -12.82
N SER A 16 13.23 20.38 -11.95
CA SER A 16 13.50 21.59 -11.17
C SER A 16 14.69 21.44 -10.23
N VAL A 17 14.82 20.29 -9.58
CA VAL A 17 15.99 19.97 -8.73
C VAL A 17 17.26 19.89 -9.59
N ALA A 18 17.21 19.21 -10.74
CA ALA A 18 18.35 19.11 -11.64
C ALA A 18 18.80 20.48 -12.16
N VAL A 19 17.86 21.36 -12.52
CA VAL A 19 18.16 22.74 -12.93
C VAL A 19 18.78 23.54 -11.79
N ALA A 20 18.25 23.45 -10.59
CA ALA A 20 18.81 24.13 -9.41
C ALA A 20 20.26 23.69 -9.14
N VAL A 21 20.53 22.39 -9.16
CA VAL A 21 21.87 21.81 -9.00
C VAL A 21 22.80 22.27 -10.13
N ALA A 22 22.32 22.28 -11.37
CA ALA A 22 23.09 22.75 -12.53
C ALA A 22 23.48 24.26 -12.43
N ILE A 23 22.56 25.10 -11.96
CA ILE A 23 22.82 26.51 -11.71
C ILE A 23 23.90 26.69 -10.65
N VAL A 24 23.74 26.02 -9.49
CA VAL A 24 24.72 26.11 -8.40
C VAL A 24 26.09 25.59 -8.84
N ALA A 25 26.15 24.43 -9.50
CA ALA A 25 27.39 23.85 -10.00
C ALA A 25 28.03 24.76 -11.07
N GLY A 26 27.24 25.37 -11.94
CA GLY A 26 27.70 26.31 -12.96
C GLY A 26 28.31 27.58 -12.34
N VAL A 27 27.66 28.20 -11.37
CA VAL A 27 28.14 29.38 -10.64
C VAL A 27 29.42 29.08 -9.88
N VAL A 28 29.44 28.00 -9.11
CA VAL A 28 30.63 27.58 -8.35
C VAL A 28 31.79 27.24 -9.28
N GLY A 29 31.51 26.47 -10.35
CA GLY A 29 32.51 26.12 -11.36
C GLY A 29 33.11 27.33 -12.04
N ALA A 30 32.29 28.28 -12.44
CA ALA A 30 32.76 29.55 -13.07
C ALA A 30 33.58 30.41 -12.10
N ALA A 31 33.18 30.46 -10.81
CA ALA A 31 33.96 31.18 -9.79
C ALA A 31 35.31 30.50 -9.55
N MET A 32 35.31 29.16 -9.44
CA MET A 32 36.52 28.39 -9.21
C MET A 32 37.51 28.48 -10.36
N ILE A 33 37.05 28.42 -11.63
CA ILE A 33 37.86 28.58 -12.81
C ILE A 33 38.51 29.98 -12.84
N ARG A 34 37.77 31.04 -12.51
CA ARG A 34 38.31 32.43 -12.46
C ARG A 34 39.38 32.59 -11.38
N ASN A 35 39.13 32.11 -10.18
CA ASN A 35 40.07 32.27 -9.08
C ASN A 35 41.36 31.44 -9.33
N THR A 36 41.24 30.21 -9.75
CA THR A 36 42.38 29.33 -10.04
C THR A 36 43.23 29.87 -11.18
N ALA A 37 42.60 30.40 -12.22
CA ALA A 37 43.35 31.00 -13.35
C ALA A 37 44.19 32.22 -12.91
N ALA A 38 43.65 33.09 -12.07
CA ALA A 38 44.38 34.24 -11.52
C ALA A 38 45.56 33.83 -10.64
N ASP A 39 45.34 32.81 -9.77
CA ASP A 39 46.39 32.32 -8.86
C ASP A 39 47.51 31.60 -9.60
N VAL A 40 47.20 30.78 -10.60
CA VAL A 40 48.21 30.13 -11.45
C VAL A 40 49.04 31.16 -12.20
N THR A 41 48.39 32.15 -12.78
CA THR A 41 49.11 33.22 -13.51
C THR A 41 50.00 34.03 -12.57
N ARG A 42 49.52 34.35 -11.35
CA ARG A 42 50.30 35.05 -10.35
C ARG A 42 51.54 34.25 -9.90
N ASN A 43 51.35 32.97 -9.56
CA ASN A 43 52.46 32.10 -9.18
C ASN A 43 53.48 31.96 -10.30
N TYR A 44 53.02 31.82 -11.54
CA TYR A 44 53.91 31.77 -12.69
C TYR A 44 54.74 33.07 -12.84
N LEU A 45 54.10 34.24 -12.76
CA LEU A 45 54.78 35.52 -12.81
C LEU A 45 55.76 35.72 -11.67
N SER A 46 55.39 35.32 -10.45
CA SER A 46 56.27 35.41 -9.25
C SER A 46 57.50 34.55 -9.43
N ASN A 47 57.35 33.29 -9.84
CA ASN A 47 58.49 32.37 -10.08
C ASN A 47 59.42 32.90 -11.16
N GLN A 48 58.85 33.45 -12.27
CA GLN A 48 59.65 34.05 -13.35
C GLN A 48 60.38 35.31 -12.89
N ALA A 49 59.72 36.15 -12.07
CA ALA A 49 60.34 37.31 -11.51
C ALA A 49 61.53 36.98 -10.57
N ASP A 50 61.39 35.91 -9.78
CA ASP A 50 62.47 35.46 -8.89
C ASP A 50 63.66 34.90 -9.71
N VAL A 51 63.44 34.11 -10.77
CA VAL A 51 64.48 33.65 -11.68
C VAL A 51 65.23 34.80 -12.34
N ILE A 52 64.52 35.86 -12.74
CA ILE A 52 65.12 37.00 -13.39
C ILE A 52 66.03 37.75 -12.35
N VAL A 53 65.65 37.86 -11.09
CA VAL A 53 66.50 38.47 -10.04
C VAL A 53 67.80 37.71 -9.90
N ASP A 54 67.72 36.39 -9.76
CA ASP A 54 68.92 35.54 -9.57
C ASP A 54 69.88 35.63 -10.75
N GLN A 55 69.38 35.79 -11.98
CA GLN A 55 70.19 35.95 -13.15
C GLN A 55 70.82 37.34 -13.32
N ILE A 56 70.19 38.39 -12.71
CA ILE A 56 70.61 39.78 -12.86
C ILE A 56 71.54 40.24 -11.73
N SER A 57 71.60 39.55 -10.63
CA SER A 57 72.43 39.90 -9.46
C SER A 57 73.96 39.68 -9.72
N GLY A 58 74.35 39.33 -10.97
CA GLY A 58 75.74 39.27 -11.41
C GLY A 58 76.22 40.52 -12.17
N GLU A 59 77.39 41.04 -11.91
CA GLU A 59 78.01 42.24 -12.58
C GLU A 59 78.45 41.91 -13.99
N ASP A 60 77.57 41.59 -14.93
CA ASP A 60 77.91 41.26 -16.32
C ASP A 60 77.54 42.40 -17.31
N PRO A 61 78.47 42.90 -18.14
CA PRO A 61 78.24 43.94 -19.20
C PRO A 61 77.19 43.54 -20.24
N GLY A 62 76.85 42.23 -20.35
CA GLY A 62 75.82 41.69 -21.25
C GLY A 62 74.36 41.91 -20.79
N TYR A 63 74.15 42.51 -19.65
CA TYR A 63 72.81 42.65 -19.01
C TYR A 63 71.74 43.29 -19.90
N ARG A 64 72.02 44.34 -20.67
CA ARG A 64 71.04 45.02 -21.57
C ARG A 64 70.58 44.11 -22.70
N ILE A 65 71.51 43.33 -23.25
CA ILE A 65 71.22 42.42 -24.37
C ILE A 65 70.39 41.24 -23.83
N GLY A 66 70.70 40.78 -22.62
CA GLY A 66 69.99 39.69 -21.97
C GLY A 66 68.51 40.06 -21.68
N LEU A 67 68.28 41.27 -21.08
CA LEU A 67 66.91 41.75 -20.80
C LEU A 67 66.07 42.02 -22.07
N THR A 68 66.66 42.53 -23.13
CA THR A 68 65.92 42.75 -24.38
C THR A 68 65.46 41.45 -25.01
N LYS A 69 66.32 40.44 -25.01
CA LYS A 69 65.95 39.06 -25.45
C LYS A 69 64.89 38.45 -24.60
N LEU A 70 65.03 38.52 -23.25
CA LEU A 70 64.03 38.04 -22.31
C LEU A 70 62.72 38.75 -22.49
N ALA A 71 62.71 40.08 -22.60
CA ALA A 71 61.49 40.84 -22.86
C ALA A 71 60.77 40.44 -24.15
N GLN A 72 61.51 40.07 -25.20
CA GLN A 72 60.93 39.55 -26.44
C GLN A 72 60.30 38.16 -26.27
N VAL A 73 60.92 37.27 -25.45
CA VAL A 73 60.36 35.94 -25.15
C VAL A 73 59.08 36.07 -24.35
N PHE A 74 59.11 36.89 -23.31
CA PHE A 74 57.93 37.17 -22.49
C PHE A 74 56.82 37.87 -23.27
N ALA A 75 57.12 38.79 -24.15
CA ALA A 75 56.13 39.44 -24.99
C ALA A 75 55.36 38.44 -25.87
N ARG A 76 56.02 37.38 -26.37
CA ARG A 76 55.35 36.27 -27.10
C ARG A 76 54.40 35.47 -26.22
N GLN A 77 54.65 35.48 -24.94
CA GLN A 77 53.77 34.81 -23.94
C GLN A 77 52.71 35.76 -23.36
N GLY A 78 52.62 36.99 -23.86
CA GLY A 78 51.65 37.99 -23.36
C GLY A 78 52.07 38.64 -22.05
N ILE A 79 53.35 38.54 -21.65
CA ILE A 79 53.89 39.14 -20.43
C ILE A 79 54.78 40.32 -20.84
N SER A 80 54.45 41.47 -20.31
CA SER A 80 55.22 42.70 -20.57
C SER A 80 56.24 42.94 -19.46
N VAL A 81 57.47 43.22 -19.82
CA VAL A 81 58.54 43.53 -18.88
C VAL A 81 58.67 45.04 -18.76
N VAL A 82 58.67 45.53 -17.50
CA VAL A 82 58.94 46.96 -17.19
C VAL A 82 60.19 47.02 -16.32
N THR A 83 61.12 47.92 -16.74
CA THR A 83 62.34 48.13 -15.94
C THR A 83 62.35 49.57 -15.44
N VAL A 84 62.90 49.81 -14.25
CA VAL A 84 63.09 51.13 -13.67
C VAL A 84 64.59 51.37 -13.56
N THR A 85 65.07 52.42 -14.20
CA THR A 85 66.48 52.82 -14.16
C THR A 85 66.80 53.51 -12.85
N ARG A 86 68.09 53.56 -12.44
CA ARG A 86 68.57 54.28 -11.23
C ARG A 86 68.12 55.74 -11.13
N ASN A 87 67.74 56.39 -12.24
CA ASN A 87 67.22 57.77 -12.31
C ASN A 87 65.68 57.80 -12.07
N GLY A 88 65.05 56.74 -11.67
CA GLY A 88 63.58 56.67 -11.42
C GLY A 88 62.71 56.70 -12.67
N ARG A 89 63.28 56.54 -13.87
CA ARG A 89 62.51 56.46 -15.11
C ARG A 89 62.15 55.00 -15.43
N GLY A 90 60.87 54.79 -15.59
CA GLY A 90 60.39 53.49 -16.09
C GLY A 90 60.54 53.35 -17.58
N ASP A 91 60.98 52.20 -18.07
CA ASP A 91 61.10 51.86 -19.49
C ASP A 91 60.38 50.54 -19.76
N SER A 92 59.58 50.51 -20.81
CA SER A 92 58.89 49.34 -21.31
C SER A 92 58.52 49.48 -22.75
N ALA A 93 58.59 48.40 -23.52
CA ALA A 93 58.08 48.34 -24.88
C ALA A 93 56.55 48.47 -24.98
N ASP A 94 55.83 48.22 -23.85
CA ASP A 94 54.38 48.28 -23.74
C ASP A 94 53.96 49.48 -22.83
N ALA A 95 53.43 50.53 -23.47
CA ALA A 95 52.94 51.71 -22.75
C ALA A 95 51.83 51.43 -21.74
N ARG A 96 51.08 50.34 -21.93
CA ARG A 96 50.07 49.87 -20.97
C ARG A 96 50.72 49.28 -19.71
N ALA A 97 51.69 48.41 -19.90
CA ALA A 97 52.43 47.82 -18.80
C ALA A 97 53.15 48.84 -17.93
N LEU A 98 53.70 49.91 -18.61
CA LEU A 98 54.30 51.02 -17.91
C LEU A 98 53.31 51.81 -17.05
N ARG A 99 52.07 52.01 -17.50
CA ARG A 99 51.00 52.63 -16.70
C ARG A 99 50.59 51.78 -15.51
N VAL A 100 50.42 50.48 -15.73
CA VAL A 100 50.10 49.53 -14.66
C VAL A 100 51.18 49.58 -13.59
N ALA A 101 52.43 49.49 -14.00
CA ALA A 101 53.60 49.52 -13.15
C ALA A 101 53.72 50.82 -12.34
N THR A 102 53.47 51.96 -13.02
CA THR A 102 53.45 53.26 -12.37
C THR A 102 52.36 53.41 -11.33
N ASN A 103 51.13 52.96 -11.65
CA ASN A 103 50.00 52.98 -10.75
C ASN A 103 50.20 52.01 -9.56
N ALA A 104 50.94 50.93 -9.75
CA ALA A 104 51.30 50.00 -8.70
C ALA A 104 52.35 50.55 -7.72
N GLY A 105 53.01 51.63 -8.07
CA GLY A 105 54.01 52.29 -7.20
C GLY A 105 55.44 51.75 -7.35
N ILE A 106 55.78 51.07 -8.47
CA ILE A 106 57.11 50.47 -8.66
C ILE A 106 58.23 51.48 -8.72
N LEU A 107 57.94 52.76 -9.12
CA LEU A 107 58.89 53.82 -9.17
C LEU A 107 59.46 54.28 -7.80
N GLN A 108 58.77 53.89 -6.73
CA GLN A 108 59.13 54.15 -5.30
C GLN A 108 59.80 52.96 -4.64
N MET A 109 59.99 51.86 -5.35
CA MET A 109 60.66 50.70 -4.76
C MET A 109 62.15 50.94 -4.60
N SER A 110 62.71 50.60 -3.45
CA SER A 110 64.12 50.73 -3.10
C SER A 110 64.63 49.55 -2.30
N GLY A 111 65.94 49.28 -2.40
CA GLY A 111 66.52 48.12 -1.68
C GLY A 111 66.10 46.77 -2.29
N THR A 112 65.98 45.73 -1.45
CA THR A 112 65.52 44.41 -1.88
C THR A 112 64.07 44.27 -1.48
N GLN A 113 63.13 44.58 -2.38
CA GLN A 113 61.68 44.56 -2.18
C GLN A 113 60.98 43.68 -3.19
N ARG A 114 59.91 43.06 -2.72
CA ARG A 114 58.95 42.31 -3.58
C ARG A 114 57.58 43.00 -3.53
N LEU A 115 56.97 43.20 -4.71
CA LEU A 115 55.66 43.79 -4.80
C LEU A 115 54.79 42.93 -5.75
N SER A 116 53.70 42.37 -5.18
CA SER A 116 52.67 41.66 -5.92
C SER A 116 51.38 42.46 -5.85
N ARG A 117 50.85 42.92 -6.95
CA ARG A 117 49.61 43.68 -6.99
C ARG A 117 48.75 43.31 -8.17
N THR A 118 47.45 43.40 -7.97
CA THR A 118 46.46 43.39 -9.03
C THR A 118 46.01 44.81 -9.28
N VAL A 119 46.08 45.27 -10.50
CA VAL A 119 45.76 46.64 -10.88
C VAL A 119 44.72 46.61 -12.01
N ASP A 120 43.66 47.38 -11.86
CA ASP A 120 42.67 47.54 -12.92
C ASP A 120 43.01 48.76 -13.76
N VAL A 121 43.24 48.54 -15.05
CA VAL A 121 43.55 49.62 -15.99
C VAL A 121 42.69 49.48 -17.25
N GLY A 122 41.79 50.43 -17.42
CA GLY A 122 40.90 50.45 -18.60
C GLY A 122 39.92 49.28 -18.66
N GLY A 123 39.44 48.82 -17.51
CA GLY A 123 38.48 47.72 -17.40
C GLY A 123 39.08 46.31 -17.61
N ARG A 124 40.43 46.21 -17.55
CA ARG A 124 41.14 44.92 -17.58
C ARG A 124 41.92 44.74 -16.30
N THR A 125 41.80 43.61 -15.70
CA THR A 125 42.55 43.21 -14.50
C THR A 125 43.94 42.75 -14.93
N GLU A 126 44.97 43.48 -14.52
CA GLU A 126 46.38 43.20 -14.79
C GLU A 126 47.05 42.73 -13.52
N LEU A 127 47.84 41.69 -13.62
CA LEU A 127 48.67 41.13 -12.54
C LEU A 127 50.08 41.68 -12.68
N LEU A 128 50.61 42.23 -11.61
CA LEU A 128 51.96 42.80 -11.55
C LEU A 128 52.75 42.08 -10.48
N GLU A 129 53.91 41.60 -10.88
CA GLU A 129 54.96 41.09 -9.97
C GLU A 129 56.24 41.88 -10.16
N ALA A 130 56.64 42.62 -9.15
CA ALA A 130 57.86 43.42 -9.22
C ALA A 130 58.89 42.98 -8.18
N ARG A 131 60.15 43.10 -8.57
CA ARG A 131 61.30 42.81 -7.70
C ARG A 131 62.29 43.95 -7.85
N SER A 132 62.91 44.27 -6.73
CA SER A 132 64.01 45.25 -6.69
C SER A 132 65.28 44.62 -6.11
N ALA A 133 66.38 44.69 -6.84
CA ALA A 133 67.72 44.24 -6.42
C ALA A 133 68.79 45.15 -6.99
N ASP A 134 69.82 45.45 -6.21
CA ASP A 134 70.99 46.26 -6.57
C ASP A 134 70.66 47.67 -7.16
N GLY A 135 69.57 48.27 -6.63
CA GLY A 135 69.10 49.59 -7.08
C GLY A 135 68.43 49.61 -8.46
N ARG A 136 68.05 48.46 -8.94
CA ARG A 136 67.27 48.27 -10.20
C ARG A 136 65.94 47.63 -9.84
N VAL A 137 64.85 48.07 -10.45
CA VAL A 137 63.51 47.51 -10.32
C VAL A 137 63.02 46.98 -11.63
N PHE A 138 62.49 45.82 -11.65
CA PHE A 138 61.81 45.29 -12.80
C PHE A 138 60.48 44.71 -12.39
N ALA A 139 59.53 44.76 -13.29
CA ALA A 139 58.21 44.20 -13.09
C ALA A 139 57.75 43.41 -14.27
N LEU A 140 57.07 42.30 -14.02
CA LEU A 140 56.33 41.54 -14.98
C LEU A 140 54.88 41.92 -14.90
N VAL A 141 54.27 42.29 -16.01
CA VAL A 141 52.85 42.64 -16.11
C VAL A 141 52.22 41.72 -17.09
N ALA A 142 51.13 41.09 -16.63
CA ALA A 142 50.36 40.20 -17.49
C ALA A 142 48.86 40.39 -17.25
N SER A 143 48.06 40.26 -18.27
CA SER A 143 46.62 40.24 -18.10
C SER A 143 46.18 39.00 -17.35
N ALA A 144 45.26 39.14 -16.42
CA ALA A 144 44.63 38.01 -15.76
C ALA A 144 43.93 37.06 -16.78
N ASP A 145 43.67 37.53 -17.98
CA ASP A 145 43.05 36.79 -19.09
C ASP A 145 44.03 36.03 -19.99
N LEU A 146 45.32 35.90 -19.60
CA LEU A 146 46.34 35.20 -20.40
C LEU A 146 45.94 33.73 -20.74
N SER A 147 45.04 33.14 -19.99
CA SER A 147 44.48 31.79 -20.19
C SER A 147 43.10 31.79 -20.86
N ALA A 148 42.67 32.89 -21.48
CA ALA A 148 41.28 33.01 -22.01
C ALA A 148 40.88 31.89 -22.98
N GLY A 149 41.80 31.32 -23.76
CA GLY A 149 41.53 30.17 -24.62
C GLY A 149 41.25 28.88 -23.83
N THR A 150 42.06 28.63 -22.80
CA THR A 150 41.92 27.47 -21.92
C THR A 150 40.67 27.62 -21.04
N GLN A 151 40.38 28.83 -20.59
CA GLN A 151 39.20 29.13 -19.78
C GLN A 151 37.90 28.89 -20.57
N LYS A 152 37.81 29.35 -21.83
CA LYS A 152 36.65 29.06 -22.70
C LYS A 152 36.45 27.55 -22.93
N THR A 153 37.55 26.84 -23.14
CA THR A 153 37.49 25.37 -23.32
C THR A 153 36.98 24.66 -22.06
N LEU A 154 37.44 25.07 -20.88
CA LEU A 154 36.95 24.53 -19.60
C LEU A 154 35.49 24.90 -19.37
N GLN A 155 35.09 26.16 -19.63
CA GLN A 155 33.69 26.57 -19.51
C GLN A 155 32.78 25.74 -20.44
N ASN A 156 33.16 25.53 -21.68
CA ASN A 156 32.40 24.73 -22.63
C ASN A 156 32.28 23.27 -22.19
N ARG A 157 33.34 22.66 -21.61
CA ARG A 157 33.29 21.33 -21.08
C ARG A 157 32.35 21.21 -19.86
N VAL A 158 32.37 22.22 -18.97
CA VAL A 158 31.43 22.27 -17.81
C VAL A 158 30.00 22.43 -18.31
N LEU A 159 29.73 23.32 -19.23
CA LEU A 159 28.40 23.51 -19.79
C LEU A 159 27.90 22.25 -20.50
N LEU A 160 28.75 21.54 -21.23
CA LEU A 160 28.41 20.27 -21.86
C LEU A 160 28.07 19.20 -20.81
N ALA A 161 28.88 19.08 -19.76
CA ALA A 161 28.62 18.14 -18.67
C ALA A 161 27.27 18.44 -17.97
N LEU A 162 26.97 19.73 -17.72
CA LEU A 162 25.69 20.16 -17.15
C LEU A 162 24.50 19.84 -18.07
N ALA A 163 24.67 20.06 -19.39
CA ALA A 163 23.64 19.74 -20.38
C ALA A 163 23.35 18.25 -20.46
N ILE A 164 24.40 17.41 -20.43
CA ILE A 164 24.25 15.93 -20.37
C ILE A 164 23.56 15.52 -19.08
N GLY A 165 23.95 16.07 -17.93
CA GLY A 165 23.31 15.80 -16.64
C GLY A 165 21.84 16.16 -16.62
N LEU A 166 21.47 17.31 -17.18
CA LEU A 166 20.08 17.76 -17.31
C LEU A 166 19.28 16.83 -18.24
N ALA A 167 19.84 16.44 -19.38
CA ALA A 167 19.20 15.48 -20.30
C ALA A 167 18.97 14.14 -19.63
N ALA A 168 19.95 13.63 -18.89
CA ALA A 168 19.81 12.38 -18.11
C ALA A 168 18.71 12.49 -17.03
N ALA A 169 18.61 13.63 -16.35
CA ALA A 169 17.56 13.87 -15.36
C ALA A 169 16.15 13.87 -15.97
N VAL A 170 15.99 14.47 -17.16
CA VAL A 170 14.72 14.46 -17.90
C VAL A 170 14.34 13.03 -18.30
N VAL A 171 15.29 12.28 -18.88
CA VAL A 171 15.06 10.88 -19.28
C VAL A 171 14.72 10.02 -18.07
N GLY A 172 15.49 10.15 -16.97
CA GLY A 172 15.23 9.43 -15.72
C GLY A 172 13.85 9.76 -15.13
N GLY A 173 13.48 11.04 -15.09
CA GLY A 173 12.15 11.48 -14.65
C GLY A 173 11.01 10.90 -15.49
N LEU A 174 11.16 10.86 -16.81
CA LEU A 174 10.18 10.24 -17.71
C LEU A 174 10.09 8.71 -17.53
N LEU A 175 11.22 8.04 -17.30
CA LEU A 175 11.25 6.60 -17.04
C LEU A 175 10.53 6.28 -15.73
N ILE A 176 10.84 6.98 -14.64
CA ILE A 176 10.17 6.81 -13.34
C ILE A 176 8.67 7.08 -13.49
N ALA A 177 8.30 8.17 -14.18
CA ALA A 177 6.89 8.47 -14.42
C ALA A 177 6.18 7.36 -15.20
N ARG A 178 6.84 6.71 -16.14
CA ARG A 178 6.27 5.56 -16.87
C ARG A 178 6.20 4.28 -16.04
N LEU A 179 7.25 3.97 -15.28
CA LEU A 179 7.33 2.73 -14.50
C LEU A 179 6.40 2.73 -13.28
N VAL A 180 6.13 3.89 -12.68
CA VAL A 180 5.29 4.00 -11.48
C VAL A 180 3.88 4.49 -11.81
N THR A 181 3.75 5.57 -12.58
CA THR A 181 2.45 6.23 -12.75
C THR A 181 1.50 5.45 -13.67
N ARG A 182 2.02 4.81 -14.73
CA ARG A 182 1.18 4.05 -15.65
C ARG A 182 0.52 2.83 -15.00
N PRO A 183 1.27 1.94 -14.30
CA PRO A 183 0.66 0.81 -13.60
C PRO A 183 -0.35 1.26 -12.54
N LEU A 184 0.00 2.23 -11.67
CA LEU A 184 -0.93 2.77 -10.67
C LEU A 184 -2.22 3.32 -11.28
N ARG A 185 -2.13 4.01 -12.41
CA ARG A 185 -3.31 4.52 -13.12
C ARG A 185 -4.17 3.38 -13.62
N ARG A 186 -3.58 2.33 -14.21
CA ARG A 186 -4.31 1.14 -14.66
C ARG A 186 -4.99 0.42 -13.50
N THR A 187 -4.28 0.24 -12.38
CA THR A 187 -4.87 -0.35 -11.16
C THR A 187 -6.06 0.49 -10.66
N ALA A 188 -5.93 1.82 -10.64
CA ALA A 188 -7.03 2.71 -10.26
C ALA A 188 -8.21 2.70 -11.26
N GLU A 189 -7.95 2.57 -12.55
CA GLU A 189 -8.99 2.42 -13.60
C GLU A 189 -9.71 1.08 -13.45
N THR A 190 -8.97 -0.01 -13.21
CA THR A 190 -9.52 -1.34 -12.93
C THR A 190 -10.39 -1.33 -11.67
N ALA A 191 -9.91 -0.75 -10.56
CA ALA A 191 -10.67 -0.63 -9.32
C ALA A 191 -12.00 0.15 -9.52
N ARG A 192 -12.00 1.21 -10.34
CA ARG A 192 -13.23 1.94 -10.69
C ARG A 192 -14.16 1.11 -11.56
N ALA A 193 -13.63 0.38 -12.53
CA ALA A 193 -14.42 -0.51 -13.38
C ALA A 193 -15.09 -1.61 -12.55
N MET A 194 -14.37 -2.19 -11.57
CA MET A 194 -14.95 -3.13 -10.59
C MET A 194 -16.07 -2.47 -9.79
N GLY A 195 -15.89 -1.24 -9.32
CA GLY A 195 -16.93 -0.46 -8.64
C GLY A 195 -18.17 -0.21 -9.51
N ALA A 196 -17.98 -0.11 -10.82
CA ALA A 196 -19.06 0.05 -11.80
C ALA A 196 -19.72 -1.27 -12.26
N GLY A 197 -19.29 -2.43 -11.68
CA GLY A 197 -19.89 -3.74 -11.98
C GLY A 197 -19.02 -4.69 -12.81
N ALA A 198 -17.87 -4.27 -13.34
CA ALA A 198 -16.96 -5.13 -14.10
C ALA A 198 -16.11 -6.02 -13.18
N ARG A 199 -16.77 -6.92 -12.43
CA ARG A 199 -16.18 -7.72 -11.33
C ARG A 199 -15.07 -8.69 -11.77
N GLN A 200 -15.05 -9.11 -13.04
CA GLN A 200 -14.06 -10.05 -13.57
C GLN A 200 -12.76 -9.39 -14.03
N THR A 201 -12.73 -8.05 -14.07
CA THR A 201 -11.52 -7.32 -14.47
C THR A 201 -10.46 -7.42 -13.38
N ARG A 202 -9.20 -7.63 -13.77
CA ARG A 202 -8.06 -7.68 -12.84
C ARG A 202 -7.04 -6.63 -13.22
N ALA A 203 -6.41 -6.04 -12.21
CA ALA A 203 -5.33 -5.09 -12.38
C ALA A 203 -4.07 -5.83 -12.86
N PRO A 204 -3.36 -5.32 -13.88
CA PRO A 204 -2.11 -5.92 -14.31
C PRO A 204 -1.04 -5.74 -13.22
N VAL A 205 -0.42 -6.84 -12.81
CA VAL A 205 0.70 -6.84 -11.86
C VAL A 205 1.96 -6.43 -12.61
N ALA A 206 2.33 -5.16 -12.50
CA ALA A 206 3.47 -4.59 -13.25
C ALA A 206 4.06 -3.38 -12.54
N GLY A 207 5.35 -3.11 -12.78
CA GLY A 207 6.09 -2.00 -12.17
C GLY A 207 7.02 -2.45 -11.04
N PRO A 208 7.55 -1.52 -10.23
CA PRO A 208 8.30 -1.83 -9.02
C PRO A 208 7.47 -2.66 -8.03
N SER A 209 8.15 -3.37 -7.11
CA SER A 209 7.53 -4.27 -6.13
C SER A 209 6.35 -3.63 -5.40
N GLU A 210 6.52 -2.41 -4.88
CA GLU A 210 5.50 -1.70 -4.10
C GLU A 210 4.24 -1.37 -4.93
N VAL A 211 4.42 -1.17 -6.24
CA VAL A 211 3.30 -0.91 -7.17
C VAL A 211 2.61 -2.21 -7.56
N ALA A 212 3.39 -3.28 -7.74
CA ALA A 212 2.88 -4.62 -8.00
C ALA A 212 2.06 -5.15 -6.81
N ASP A 213 2.54 -4.94 -5.57
CA ASP A 213 1.85 -5.31 -4.34
C ASP A 213 0.47 -4.64 -4.22
N VAL A 214 0.36 -3.36 -4.59
CA VAL A 214 -0.94 -2.68 -4.65
C VAL A 214 -1.88 -3.33 -5.66
N ALA A 215 -1.37 -3.75 -6.82
CA ALA A 215 -2.19 -4.42 -7.82
C ALA A 215 -2.65 -5.82 -7.34
N ILE A 216 -1.79 -6.56 -6.64
CA ILE A 216 -2.11 -7.85 -6.01
C ILE A 216 -3.20 -7.66 -4.96
N ALA A 217 -3.03 -6.73 -4.02
CA ALA A 217 -4.02 -6.46 -2.97
C ALA A 217 -5.39 -6.06 -3.55
N VAL A 218 -5.42 -5.25 -4.63
CA VAL A 218 -6.66 -4.92 -5.33
C VAL A 218 -7.30 -6.15 -5.98
N ASN A 219 -6.51 -7.07 -6.54
CA ASN A 219 -7.02 -8.30 -7.13
C ASN A 219 -7.58 -9.25 -6.07
N GLU A 220 -6.90 -9.40 -4.93
CA GLU A 220 -7.40 -10.19 -3.77
C GLU A 220 -8.73 -9.65 -3.24
N LEU A 221 -8.85 -8.31 -3.12
CA LEU A 221 -10.11 -7.67 -2.74
C LEU A 221 -11.22 -7.95 -3.79
N ALA A 222 -10.87 -7.95 -5.07
CA ALA A 222 -11.80 -8.27 -6.14
C ALA A 222 -12.30 -9.72 -6.06
N ASP A 223 -11.41 -10.67 -5.75
CA ASP A 223 -11.76 -12.07 -5.58
C ASP A 223 -12.66 -12.27 -4.36
N ALA A 224 -12.34 -11.66 -3.24
CA ALA A 224 -13.16 -11.69 -2.04
C ALA A 224 -14.57 -11.11 -2.27
N LEU A 225 -14.66 -9.97 -2.98
CA LEU A 225 -15.93 -9.33 -3.32
C LEU A 225 -16.76 -10.22 -4.27
N GLN A 226 -16.13 -10.78 -5.30
CA GLN A 226 -16.80 -11.69 -6.25
C GLN A 226 -17.37 -12.92 -5.56
N HIS A 227 -16.59 -13.55 -4.66
CA HIS A 227 -17.05 -14.69 -3.86
C HIS A 227 -18.22 -14.30 -2.94
N SER A 228 -18.17 -13.11 -2.33
CA SER A 228 -19.25 -12.60 -1.50
C SER A 228 -20.53 -12.37 -2.29
N GLU A 229 -20.44 -11.74 -3.48
CA GLU A 229 -21.60 -11.52 -4.35
C GLU A 229 -22.18 -12.83 -4.90
N SER A 230 -21.34 -13.81 -5.27
CA SER A 230 -21.81 -15.13 -5.70
C SER A 230 -22.60 -15.83 -4.60
N ARG A 231 -22.04 -15.88 -3.39
CA ARG A 231 -22.75 -16.45 -2.22
C ARG A 231 -24.08 -15.76 -1.96
N GLN A 232 -24.13 -14.44 -2.06
CA GLN A 232 -25.36 -13.69 -1.87
C GLN A 232 -26.42 -14.00 -2.94
N ARG A 233 -26.01 -14.16 -4.21
CA ARG A 233 -26.93 -14.53 -5.32
C ARG A 233 -27.45 -15.96 -5.15
N GLU A 234 -26.58 -16.91 -4.84
CA GLU A 234 -26.93 -18.30 -4.58
C GLU A 234 -27.92 -18.39 -3.41
N PHE A 235 -27.67 -17.63 -2.33
CA PHE A 235 -28.58 -17.51 -1.21
C PHE A 235 -29.98 -17.02 -1.62
N LEU A 236 -30.05 -15.88 -2.34
CA LEU A 236 -31.35 -15.34 -2.79
C LEU A 236 -32.09 -16.32 -3.71
N THR A 237 -31.36 -17.04 -4.55
CA THR A 237 -31.92 -18.06 -5.41
C THR A 237 -32.47 -19.23 -4.60
N SER A 238 -31.72 -19.73 -3.61
CA SER A 238 -32.16 -20.78 -2.70
C SER A 238 -33.41 -20.39 -1.91
N VAL A 239 -33.40 -19.19 -1.29
CA VAL A 239 -34.57 -18.65 -0.57
C VAL A 239 -35.80 -18.58 -1.49
N SER A 240 -35.63 -18.11 -2.73
CA SER A 240 -36.73 -18.01 -3.69
C SER A 240 -37.34 -19.37 -4.02
N HIS A 241 -36.51 -20.40 -4.15
CA HIS A 241 -36.99 -21.76 -4.38
C HIS A 241 -37.71 -22.35 -3.14
N GLU A 242 -37.16 -22.14 -1.95
CA GLU A 242 -37.74 -22.65 -0.69
C GLU A 242 -39.05 -21.94 -0.31
N LEU A 243 -39.25 -20.68 -0.72
CA LEU A 243 -40.52 -19.97 -0.60
C LEU A 243 -41.57 -20.45 -1.61
N ARG A 244 -41.15 -20.73 -2.84
CA ARG A 244 -42.05 -21.11 -3.93
C ARG A 244 -42.72 -22.46 -3.70
N THR A 245 -41.97 -23.44 -3.17
CA THR A 245 -42.46 -24.80 -2.97
C THR A 245 -43.69 -24.86 -2.02
N PRO A 246 -43.65 -24.36 -0.78
CA PRO A 246 -44.82 -24.35 0.10
C PRO A 246 -45.94 -23.49 -0.47
N LEU A 247 -45.61 -22.35 -1.09
CA LEU A 247 -46.62 -21.48 -1.68
C LEU A 247 -47.40 -22.20 -2.82
N THR A 248 -46.69 -22.93 -3.69
CA THR A 248 -47.32 -23.73 -4.72
C THR A 248 -48.19 -24.84 -4.16
N ALA A 249 -47.74 -25.50 -3.09
CA ALA A 249 -48.55 -26.52 -2.40
C ALA A 249 -49.82 -25.93 -1.79
N ILE A 250 -49.70 -24.79 -1.10
CA ILE A 250 -50.85 -24.07 -0.50
C ILE A 250 -51.83 -23.67 -1.60
N SER A 251 -51.34 -23.02 -2.67
CA SER A 251 -52.16 -22.54 -3.75
C SER A 251 -52.90 -23.69 -4.47
N GLY A 252 -52.17 -24.77 -4.82
CA GLY A 252 -52.77 -25.90 -5.51
C GLY A 252 -53.84 -26.66 -4.64
N GLN A 253 -53.57 -26.82 -3.34
CA GLN A 253 -54.54 -27.40 -2.41
C GLN A 253 -55.77 -26.49 -2.22
N SER A 254 -55.57 -25.18 -2.17
CA SER A 254 -56.67 -24.22 -2.05
C SER A 254 -57.52 -24.15 -3.32
N GLU A 255 -56.91 -24.23 -4.51
CA GLU A 255 -57.57 -24.33 -5.81
C GLU A 255 -58.42 -25.61 -5.92
N ALA A 256 -57.82 -26.74 -5.58
CA ALA A 256 -58.54 -28.04 -5.56
C ALA A 256 -59.76 -28.03 -4.62
N LEU A 257 -59.66 -27.37 -3.46
CA LEU A 257 -60.80 -27.14 -2.55
C LEU A 257 -61.88 -26.23 -3.20
N SER A 258 -61.46 -25.14 -3.82
CA SER A 258 -62.38 -24.17 -4.44
C SER A 258 -63.12 -24.78 -5.64
N ASP A 259 -62.46 -25.63 -6.42
CA ASP A 259 -63.03 -26.29 -7.60
C ASP A 259 -63.83 -27.51 -7.27
N GLY A 260 -63.98 -27.87 -5.98
CA GLY A 260 -64.74 -29.04 -5.53
C GLY A 260 -64.10 -30.38 -5.96
N LEU A 261 -62.79 -30.38 -6.24
CA LEU A 261 -62.04 -31.60 -6.67
C LEU A 261 -61.60 -32.46 -5.47
N VAL A 262 -61.83 -32.01 -4.26
CA VAL A 262 -61.46 -32.71 -3.00
C VAL A 262 -62.70 -33.39 -2.45
N SER A 263 -62.60 -34.68 -2.15
CA SER A 263 -63.68 -35.43 -1.52
C SER A 263 -63.90 -34.95 -0.09
N GLU A 264 -65.11 -35.13 0.44
CA GLU A 264 -65.50 -34.70 1.81
C GLU A 264 -64.58 -35.34 2.89
N SER A 265 -64.17 -36.60 2.65
CA SER A 265 -63.21 -37.31 3.53
C SER A 265 -61.77 -36.77 3.50
N GLU A 266 -61.38 -36.08 2.43
CA GLU A 266 -60.04 -35.53 2.22
C GLU A 266 -59.89 -34.08 2.67
N ILE A 267 -60.98 -33.32 2.84
CA ILE A 267 -60.99 -31.91 3.23
C ILE A 267 -60.14 -31.68 4.50
N ALA A 268 -60.29 -32.54 5.53
CA ALA A 268 -59.54 -32.43 6.76
C ALA A 268 -58.04 -32.64 6.55
N GLN A 269 -57.64 -33.53 5.64
CA GLN A 269 -56.23 -33.78 5.31
C GLN A 269 -55.63 -32.63 4.50
N VAL A 270 -56.34 -32.11 3.50
CA VAL A 270 -55.95 -30.93 2.75
C VAL A 270 -55.77 -29.70 3.67
N GLY A 271 -56.71 -29.47 4.60
CA GLY A 271 -56.59 -28.40 5.59
C GLY A 271 -55.36 -28.56 6.51
N LYS A 272 -55.03 -29.81 6.91
CA LYS A 272 -53.79 -30.11 7.66
C LYS A 272 -52.54 -29.79 6.84
N THR A 273 -52.53 -30.13 5.57
CA THR A 273 -51.40 -29.87 4.64
C THR A 273 -51.20 -28.38 4.47
N ILE A 274 -52.26 -27.62 4.17
CA ILE A 274 -52.17 -26.15 4.02
C ILE A 274 -51.62 -25.53 5.32
N ARG A 275 -52.13 -25.93 6.49
CA ARG A 275 -51.65 -25.42 7.77
C ARG A 275 -50.18 -25.75 8.04
N ALA A 276 -49.74 -26.97 7.71
CA ALA A 276 -48.36 -27.38 7.86
C ALA A 276 -47.39 -26.59 6.97
N GLU A 277 -47.75 -26.36 5.71
CA GLU A 277 -46.94 -25.57 4.79
C GLU A 277 -46.94 -24.07 5.13
N SER A 278 -48.06 -23.52 5.63
CA SER A 278 -48.12 -22.15 6.16
C SER A 278 -47.18 -21.97 7.37
N ALA A 279 -47.21 -22.88 8.33
CA ALA A 279 -46.32 -22.84 9.49
C ALA A 279 -44.83 -23.03 9.10
N ARG A 280 -44.55 -23.77 8.04
CA ARG A 280 -43.20 -23.90 7.47
C ARG A 280 -42.75 -22.58 6.85
N LEU A 281 -43.62 -21.92 6.11
CA LEU A 281 -43.34 -20.60 5.48
C LEU A 281 -43.09 -19.53 6.52
N GLU A 282 -43.91 -19.47 7.59
CA GLU A 282 -43.69 -18.50 8.69
C GLU A 282 -42.32 -18.67 9.34
N ARG A 283 -41.90 -19.91 9.60
CA ARG A 283 -40.58 -20.21 10.17
C ARG A 283 -39.47 -19.74 9.23
N LEU A 284 -39.57 -20.04 7.92
CA LEU A 284 -38.58 -19.64 6.92
C LEU A 284 -38.44 -18.09 6.85
N VAL A 285 -39.57 -17.37 6.90
CA VAL A 285 -39.56 -15.91 6.90
C VAL A 285 -38.95 -15.38 8.19
N SER A 286 -39.26 -15.97 9.34
CA SER A 286 -38.69 -15.62 10.64
C SER A 286 -37.16 -15.79 10.66
N ASP A 287 -36.68 -16.96 10.18
CA ASP A 287 -35.25 -17.28 10.11
C ASP A 287 -34.51 -16.30 9.18
N LEU A 288 -35.12 -15.92 8.07
CA LEU A 288 -34.58 -14.94 7.12
C LEU A 288 -34.46 -13.54 7.76
N LEU A 289 -35.52 -13.11 8.48
CA LEU A 289 -35.52 -11.83 9.19
C LEU A 289 -34.50 -11.82 10.33
N ASP A 290 -34.36 -12.92 11.06
CA ASP A 290 -33.34 -13.04 12.10
C ASP A 290 -31.92 -13.00 11.52
N LEU A 291 -31.63 -13.69 10.40
CA LEU A 291 -30.36 -13.58 9.69
C LEU A 291 -30.06 -12.16 9.21
N ALA A 292 -31.05 -11.49 8.63
CA ALA A 292 -30.91 -10.10 8.18
C ALA A 292 -30.61 -9.15 9.35
N ARG A 293 -31.27 -9.34 10.49
CA ARG A 293 -31.04 -8.54 11.71
C ARG A 293 -29.71 -8.84 12.38
N LEU A 294 -29.24 -10.08 12.36
CA LEU A 294 -27.97 -10.48 12.91
C LEU A 294 -26.77 -9.85 12.16
N GLY A 295 -26.95 -9.57 10.87
CA GLY A 295 -25.98 -8.83 10.06
C GLY A 295 -25.94 -7.31 10.34
N ALA A 296 -26.95 -6.79 11.04
CA ALA A 296 -27.02 -5.38 11.41
C ALA A 296 -26.67 -5.17 12.89
N ASP A 297 -26.09 -4.02 13.25
CA ASP A 297 -25.73 -3.69 14.65
C ASP A 297 -26.94 -3.55 15.60
N SER A 298 -28.16 -3.67 15.09
CA SER A 298 -29.41 -3.46 15.81
C SER A 298 -29.93 -4.70 16.55
N PHE A 299 -29.28 -5.86 16.47
CA PHE A 299 -29.73 -7.08 17.13
C PHE A 299 -29.45 -7.02 18.63
N ARG A 300 -30.48 -6.88 19.45
CA ARG A 300 -30.39 -6.84 20.91
C ARG A 300 -30.67 -8.23 21.50
N LEU A 301 -29.82 -8.66 22.43
CA LEU A 301 -30.00 -9.86 23.27
C LEU A 301 -30.66 -9.47 24.60
N GLU A 302 -31.59 -10.30 25.05
CA GLU A 302 -32.18 -10.20 26.38
C GLU A 302 -31.41 -11.12 27.33
N VAL A 303 -30.19 -10.70 27.71
CA VAL A 303 -29.28 -11.48 28.54
C VAL A 303 -29.75 -11.49 29.99
N GLY A 304 -29.97 -12.69 30.55
CA GLY A 304 -30.32 -12.89 31.93
C GLY A 304 -29.78 -14.25 32.45
N PRO A 305 -29.91 -14.52 33.76
CA PRO A 305 -29.52 -15.83 34.30
C PRO A 305 -30.42 -16.91 33.73
N CYS A 306 -29.85 -17.89 33.06
CA CYS A 306 -30.54 -19.02 32.44
C CYS A 306 -29.99 -20.33 32.97
N ASP A 307 -30.85 -21.20 33.55
CA ASP A 307 -30.53 -22.57 33.82
C ASP A 307 -30.75 -23.40 32.57
N VAL A 308 -29.66 -23.63 31.80
CA VAL A 308 -29.73 -24.36 30.52
C VAL A 308 -30.08 -25.83 30.70
N ALA A 309 -29.85 -26.41 31.90
CA ALA A 309 -30.30 -27.77 32.20
C ALA A 309 -31.84 -27.85 32.32
N ALA A 310 -32.47 -26.88 32.95
CA ALA A 310 -33.91 -26.75 33.00
C ALA A 310 -34.49 -26.50 31.59
N LEU A 311 -33.88 -25.57 30.82
CA LEU A 311 -34.29 -25.27 29.45
C LEU A 311 -34.30 -26.54 28.56
N VAL A 312 -33.24 -27.36 28.61
CA VAL A 312 -33.15 -28.60 27.82
C VAL A 312 -34.23 -29.60 28.26
N ARG A 313 -34.52 -29.76 29.59
CA ARG A 313 -35.59 -30.64 30.06
C ARG A 313 -36.97 -30.16 29.61
N GLU A 314 -37.27 -28.85 29.67
CA GLU A 314 -38.53 -28.28 29.18
C GLU A 314 -38.69 -28.51 27.66
N MET A 315 -37.63 -28.29 26.91
CA MET A 315 -37.59 -28.54 25.48
C MET A 315 -37.83 -30.01 25.16
N ALA A 316 -37.19 -30.93 25.92
CA ALA A 316 -37.33 -32.36 25.74
C ALA A 316 -38.78 -32.85 25.88
N ALA A 317 -39.56 -32.25 26.80
CA ALA A 317 -40.99 -32.60 26.95
C ALA A 317 -41.80 -32.32 25.66
N VAL A 318 -41.49 -31.26 24.98
CA VAL A 318 -42.14 -30.90 23.68
C VAL A 318 -41.65 -31.83 22.58
N TRP A 319 -40.35 -32.10 22.54
CA TRP A 319 -39.73 -32.91 21.49
C TRP A 319 -40.08 -34.39 21.61
N HIS A 320 -40.36 -34.92 22.82
CA HIS A 320 -40.79 -36.29 23.04
C HIS A 320 -42.02 -36.62 22.18
N VAL A 321 -43.04 -35.76 22.21
CA VAL A 321 -44.27 -35.96 21.42
C VAL A 321 -43.99 -36.00 19.92
N ARG A 322 -43.09 -35.15 19.44
CA ARG A 322 -42.71 -35.09 17.99
C ARG A 322 -41.88 -36.31 17.57
N CYS A 323 -41.00 -36.76 18.43
CA CYS A 323 -40.17 -37.95 18.17
C CYS A 323 -41.02 -39.22 18.18
N ASP A 324 -41.94 -39.38 19.17
CA ASP A 324 -42.86 -40.52 19.25
C ASP A 324 -43.73 -40.65 18.00
N GLN A 325 -44.27 -39.53 17.49
CA GLN A 325 -45.05 -39.52 16.27
C GLN A 325 -44.29 -40.04 15.02
N ARG A 326 -42.93 -40.02 15.08
CA ARG A 326 -42.05 -40.50 13.99
C ARG A 326 -41.31 -41.79 14.34
N GLY A 327 -41.59 -42.41 15.54
CA GLY A 327 -40.89 -43.60 15.98
C GLY A 327 -39.39 -43.38 16.25
N VAL A 328 -38.99 -42.17 16.59
CA VAL A 328 -37.61 -41.78 16.90
C VAL A 328 -37.41 -41.78 18.42
N PRO A 329 -36.50 -42.57 19.00
CA PRO A 329 -36.17 -42.50 20.42
C PRO A 329 -35.54 -41.16 20.77
N LEU A 330 -36.07 -40.42 21.77
CA LEU A 330 -35.47 -39.23 22.34
C LEU A 330 -34.66 -39.58 23.58
N LEU A 331 -33.36 -39.34 23.59
CA LEU A 331 -32.45 -39.50 24.71
C LEU A 331 -32.10 -38.16 25.33
N ILE A 332 -32.07 -38.08 26.66
CA ILE A 332 -31.78 -36.84 27.39
C ILE A 332 -30.58 -37.08 28.30
N GLU A 333 -29.47 -36.43 28.01
CA GLU A 333 -28.21 -36.51 28.73
C GLU A 333 -27.90 -35.18 29.41
N VAL A 334 -28.54 -34.89 30.53
CA VAL A 334 -28.33 -33.63 31.25
C VAL A 334 -27.64 -33.91 32.57
N SER A 335 -26.50 -33.27 32.82
CA SER A 335 -25.76 -33.37 34.07
C SER A 335 -26.66 -33.08 35.29
N ALA A 336 -26.40 -33.75 36.39
CA ALA A 336 -27.10 -33.49 37.65
C ALA A 336 -26.77 -32.05 38.13
N GLY A 337 -27.81 -31.34 38.57
CA GLY A 337 -27.68 -29.97 39.11
C GLY A 337 -28.10 -28.88 38.13
N ARG A 338 -27.88 -27.64 38.57
CA ARG A 338 -28.22 -26.44 37.80
C ARG A 338 -27.01 -26.03 36.98
N LEU A 339 -27.25 -25.69 35.72
CA LEU A 339 -26.24 -25.16 34.78
C LEU A 339 -26.60 -23.73 34.44
N VAL A 340 -26.23 -22.78 35.33
CA VAL A 340 -26.63 -21.39 35.18
C VAL A 340 -25.57 -20.60 34.44
N VAL A 341 -25.96 -19.94 33.35
CA VAL A 341 -25.13 -19.00 32.56
C VAL A 341 -25.90 -17.70 32.27
N ALA A 342 -25.19 -16.62 32.08
CA ALA A 342 -25.78 -15.34 31.65
C ALA A 342 -25.95 -15.36 30.12
N THR A 343 -27.19 -15.60 29.66
CA THR A 343 -27.47 -15.72 28.20
C THR A 343 -28.94 -15.36 27.90
N ASP A 344 -29.31 -15.28 26.64
CA ASP A 344 -30.70 -15.15 26.20
C ASP A 344 -31.33 -16.54 26.03
N ALA A 345 -32.13 -16.94 26.99
CA ALA A 345 -32.78 -18.26 27.03
C ALA A 345 -33.63 -18.53 25.76
N ARG A 346 -34.31 -17.52 25.24
CA ARG A 346 -35.14 -17.64 24.04
C ARG A 346 -34.30 -17.95 22.81
N ARG A 347 -33.16 -17.32 22.69
CA ARG A 347 -32.24 -17.55 21.57
C ARG A 347 -31.50 -18.88 21.67
N VAL A 348 -31.08 -19.27 22.87
CA VAL A 348 -30.54 -20.63 23.09
C VAL A 348 -31.57 -21.72 22.71
N ARG A 349 -32.82 -21.54 23.12
CA ARG A 349 -33.94 -22.46 22.74
C ARG A 349 -34.11 -22.50 21.23
N GLN A 350 -34.12 -21.33 20.54
CA GLN A 350 -34.23 -21.24 19.09
C GLN A 350 -33.16 -22.04 18.38
N VAL A 351 -31.92 -21.95 18.86
CA VAL A 351 -30.78 -22.72 18.28
C VAL A 351 -31.00 -24.23 18.46
N LEU A 352 -31.35 -24.67 19.69
CA LEU A 352 -31.56 -26.07 19.97
C LEU A 352 -32.75 -26.64 19.20
N ASP A 353 -33.87 -25.91 19.14
CA ASP A 353 -35.06 -26.29 18.36
C ASP A 353 -34.71 -26.42 16.85
N GLY A 354 -33.93 -25.48 16.29
CA GLY A 354 -33.48 -25.53 14.90
C GLY A 354 -32.59 -26.75 14.59
N LEU A 355 -31.65 -27.07 15.50
CA LEU A 355 -30.79 -28.23 15.35
C LEU A 355 -31.57 -29.56 15.51
N ALA A 356 -32.49 -29.63 16.48
CA ALA A 356 -33.34 -30.81 16.69
C ALA A 356 -34.32 -31.03 15.51
N GLU A 357 -34.89 -29.97 14.93
CA GLU A 357 -35.73 -30.04 13.71
C GLU A 357 -34.90 -30.56 12.53
N ASN A 358 -33.67 -30.09 12.38
CA ASN A 358 -32.78 -30.54 11.31
C ASN A 358 -32.45 -32.03 11.45
N ALA A 359 -32.14 -32.49 12.65
CA ALA A 359 -31.89 -33.89 12.96
C ALA A 359 -33.13 -34.77 12.72
N LEU A 360 -34.29 -34.40 13.29
CA LEU A 360 -35.51 -35.17 13.15
C LEU A 360 -36.01 -35.30 11.69
N ARG A 361 -35.65 -34.36 10.82
CA ARG A 361 -35.97 -34.44 9.39
C ARG A 361 -35.23 -35.55 8.67
N LEU A 362 -34.01 -35.86 9.14
CA LEU A 362 -33.12 -36.86 8.54
C LEU A 362 -33.23 -38.25 9.20
N LEU A 363 -33.83 -38.33 10.41
CA LEU A 363 -33.95 -39.56 11.15
C LEU A 363 -35.06 -40.44 10.59
N THR A 364 -34.75 -41.73 10.51
CA THR A 364 -35.71 -42.80 10.27
C THR A 364 -36.14 -43.44 11.62
N PRO A 365 -37.31 -44.11 11.66
CA PRO A 365 -37.77 -44.79 12.87
C PRO A 365 -36.68 -45.71 13.47
N GLY A 366 -36.52 -45.66 14.79
CA GLY A 366 -35.54 -46.46 15.54
C GLY A 366 -34.18 -45.81 15.76
N LEU A 367 -33.82 -44.76 14.99
CA LEU A 367 -32.57 -44.00 15.19
C LEU A 367 -32.76 -42.88 16.21
N PRO A 368 -31.84 -42.71 17.20
CA PRO A 368 -32.05 -41.78 18.29
C PRO A 368 -31.77 -40.32 17.93
N LEU A 369 -32.51 -39.42 18.59
CA LEU A 369 -32.17 -38.01 18.76
C LEU A 369 -31.70 -37.80 20.21
N VAL A 370 -30.59 -37.16 20.44
CA VAL A 370 -30.01 -36.89 21.74
C VAL A 370 -29.95 -35.42 22.03
N LEU A 371 -30.48 -34.99 23.17
CA LEU A 371 -30.34 -33.64 23.71
C LEU A 371 -29.45 -33.72 24.96
N ALA A 372 -28.33 -33.05 24.95
CA ALA A 372 -27.37 -33.10 26.03
C ALA A 372 -27.03 -31.70 26.58
N ALA A 373 -26.79 -31.66 27.91
CA ALA A 373 -26.25 -30.45 28.58
C ALA A 373 -25.31 -30.86 29.71
N GLY A 374 -24.13 -30.22 29.74
CA GLY A 374 -23.10 -30.50 30.73
C GLY A 374 -22.27 -29.30 31.12
N SER A 375 -21.51 -29.40 32.20
CA SER A 375 -20.55 -28.42 32.64
C SER A 375 -19.20 -28.67 31.95
N VAL A 376 -18.54 -27.60 31.53
CA VAL A 376 -17.17 -27.63 31.02
C VAL A 376 -16.35 -26.56 31.74
N PRO A 377 -14.99 -26.63 31.72
CA PRO A 377 -14.17 -25.57 32.28
C PRO A 377 -14.51 -24.23 31.64
N GLY A 378 -14.92 -23.26 32.46
CA GLY A 378 -15.26 -21.90 31.99
C GLY A 378 -16.67 -21.72 31.42
N GLY A 379 -17.57 -22.73 31.47
CA GLY A 379 -18.92 -22.58 30.96
C GLY A 379 -19.76 -23.84 30.93
N VAL A 380 -20.68 -23.89 29.98
CA VAL A 380 -21.54 -25.04 29.75
C VAL A 380 -21.47 -25.49 28.30
N VAL A 381 -21.65 -26.78 28.05
CA VAL A 381 -21.82 -27.33 26.72
C VAL A 381 -23.24 -27.85 26.55
N LEU A 382 -23.87 -27.52 25.46
CA LEU A 382 -25.15 -28.05 25.00
C LEU A 382 -24.88 -28.82 23.71
N ALA A 383 -25.55 -29.95 23.52
CA ALA A 383 -25.39 -30.71 22.29
C ALA A 383 -26.73 -31.24 21.77
N VAL A 384 -26.85 -31.25 20.45
CA VAL A 384 -27.88 -31.98 19.71
C VAL A 384 -27.16 -32.97 18.83
N ARG A 385 -27.43 -34.27 19.03
CA ARG A 385 -26.79 -35.36 18.30
C ARG A 385 -27.85 -36.29 17.72
N ASP A 386 -27.54 -36.91 16.61
CA ASP A 386 -28.46 -37.83 15.95
C ASP A 386 -27.78 -39.15 15.53
N GLY A 387 -28.57 -40.20 15.36
CA GLY A 387 -28.15 -41.48 14.81
C GLY A 387 -28.38 -41.60 13.30
N GLY A 388 -28.55 -40.49 12.61
CA GLY A 388 -28.86 -40.44 11.18
C GLY A 388 -27.66 -40.72 10.25
N PRO A 389 -27.73 -40.30 8.98
CA PRO A 389 -26.67 -40.59 7.99
C PRO A 389 -25.39 -39.76 8.20
N GLY A 390 -25.33 -38.86 9.20
CA GLY A 390 -24.18 -37.98 9.44
C GLY A 390 -23.83 -37.09 8.27
N LEU A 391 -22.62 -36.51 8.28
CA LEU A 391 -22.04 -35.73 7.19
C LEU A 391 -20.75 -36.42 6.72
N ALA A 392 -20.30 -36.15 5.50
CA ALA A 392 -18.97 -36.54 5.08
C ALA A 392 -17.91 -35.79 5.89
N PRO A 393 -16.73 -36.37 6.20
CA PRO A 393 -15.71 -35.74 7.03
C PRO A 393 -15.30 -34.34 6.54
N GLU A 394 -15.26 -34.14 5.24
CA GLU A 394 -14.94 -32.86 4.58
C GLU A 394 -16.06 -31.81 4.69
N ASP A 395 -17.25 -32.19 5.10
CA ASP A 395 -18.41 -31.31 5.23
C ASP A 395 -18.56 -30.69 6.63
N TYR A 396 -17.98 -31.27 7.66
CA TYR A 396 -18.06 -30.73 9.01
C TYR A 396 -17.45 -29.34 9.16
N PRO A 397 -16.27 -29.03 8.58
CA PRO A 397 -15.69 -27.67 8.66
C PRO A 397 -16.55 -26.59 8.03
N VAL A 398 -17.33 -26.94 7.00
CA VAL A 398 -18.16 -25.99 6.24
C VAL A 398 -19.66 -26.11 6.60
N ALA A 399 -20.00 -26.88 7.62
CA ALA A 399 -21.39 -27.17 7.97
C ALA A 399 -22.23 -25.94 8.29
N PHE A 400 -21.61 -24.89 8.80
CA PHE A 400 -22.26 -23.62 9.16
C PHE A 400 -22.20 -22.57 8.05
N GLU A 401 -21.53 -22.85 6.95
CA GLU A 401 -21.54 -21.97 5.79
C GLU A 401 -22.90 -22.00 5.11
N GLN A 402 -23.43 -20.82 4.83
CA GLN A 402 -24.77 -20.65 4.29
C GLN A 402 -24.92 -21.33 2.92
N GLY A 403 -25.88 -22.24 2.80
CA GLY A 403 -26.23 -22.92 1.55
C GLY A 403 -25.30 -24.06 1.14
N VAL A 404 -24.09 -24.20 1.69
CA VAL A 404 -23.08 -25.17 1.24
C VAL A 404 -23.57 -26.61 1.36
N LEU A 405 -24.08 -27.03 2.52
CA LEU A 405 -24.63 -28.39 2.68
C LEU A 405 -25.90 -28.62 1.87
N HIS A 406 -26.74 -27.59 1.74
CA HIS A 406 -27.95 -27.67 0.90
C HIS A 406 -27.58 -28.01 -0.55
N GLU A 407 -26.58 -27.35 -1.11
CA GLU A 407 -26.12 -27.59 -2.46
C GLU A 407 -25.51 -29.00 -2.65
N ARG A 408 -24.61 -29.38 -1.73
CA ARG A 408 -23.94 -30.71 -1.78
C ARG A 408 -24.88 -31.90 -1.63
N TYR A 409 -25.96 -31.73 -0.87
CA TYR A 409 -26.94 -32.80 -0.62
C TYR A 409 -28.26 -32.60 -1.34
N ARG A 410 -28.34 -31.68 -2.30
CA ARG A 410 -29.53 -31.41 -3.11
C ARG A 410 -30.00 -32.68 -3.82
N GLY A 411 -31.28 -33.03 -3.64
CA GLY A 411 -31.89 -34.24 -4.23
C GLY A 411 -31.52 -35.55 -3.55
N ARG A 412 -30.60 -35.54 -2.56
CA ARG A 412 -30.24 -36.76 -1.79
C ARG A 412 -30.84 -36.78 -0.38
N ARG A 413 -31.18 -35.60 0.14
CA ARG A 413 -31.78 -35.46 1.47
C ARG A 413 -33.05 -34.60 1.39
N PRO A 414 -34.01 -34.81 2.33
CA PRO A 414 -35.18 -33.95 2.41
C PRO A 414 -34.79 -32.51 2.54
N GLY A 415 -35.28 -31.64 1.63
CA GLY A 415 -34.87 -30.28 1.50
C GLY A 415 -35.19 -29.38 2.69
N GLY A 416 -34.32 -28.39 2.93
CA GLY A 416 -34.53 -27.25 3.80
C GLY A 416 -33.71 -26.08 3.22
N ALA A 417 -34.06 -24.83 3.56
CA ALA A 417 -33.44 -23.61 2.99
C ALA A 417 -31.90 -23.47 3.20
N GLY A 418 -31.28 -24.45 3.91
CA GLY A 418 -29.87 -24.35 4.27
C GLY A 418 -29.56 -23.19 5.23
N LEU A 419 -30.57 -22.58 5.83
CA LEU A 419 -30.47 -21.42 6.72
C LEU A 419 -30.27 -21.79 8.19
N GLY A 420 -30.82 -22.90 8.63
CA GLY A 420 -30.90 -23.24 10.07
C GLY A 420 -29.54 -23.37 10.73
N LEU A 421 -28.55 -24.03 10.10
CA LEU A 421 -27.19 -24.15 10.64
C LEU A 421 -26.44 -22.83 10.64
N ALA A 422 -26.57 -22.03 9.59
CA ALA A 422 -25.97 -20.70 9.51
C ALA A 422 -26.58 -19.73 10.54
N LEU A 423 -27.90 -19.80 10.77
CA LEU A 423 -28.59 -19.05 11.80
C LEU A 423 -28.13 -19.48 13.20
N ALA A 424 -28.03 -20.81 13.45
CA ALA A 424 -27.53 -21.35 14.71
C ALA A 424 -26.12 -20.84 15.02
N HIS A 425 -25.21 -20.88 14.04
CA HIS A 425 -23.85 -20.34 14.18
C HIS A 425 -23.84 -18.85 14.50
N SER A 426 -24.62 -18.06 13.76
CA SER A 426 -24.71 -16.61 13.96
C SER A 426 -25.26 -16.24 15.32
N LEU A 427 -26.32 -16.94 15.77
CA LEU A 427 -26.90 -16.75 17.11
C LEU A 427 -25.93 -17.11 18.22
N VAL A 428 -25.27 -18.29 18.13
CA VAL A 428 -24.31 -18.75 19.15
C VAL A 428 -23.12 -17.78 19.25
N THR A 429 -22.60 -17.28 18.11
CA THR A 429 -21.54 -16.27 18.09
C THR A 429 -21.99 -14.97 18.77
N ARG A 430 -23.22 -14.50 18.52
CA ARG A 430 -23.79 -13.32 19.20
C ARG A 430 -24.01 -13.53 20.70
N LEU A 431 -24.36 -14.77 21.12
CA LEU A 431 -24.44 -15.14 22.52
C LEU A 431 -23.05 -15.21 23.20
N GLY A 432 -21.97 -15.04 22.48
CA GLY A 432 -20.59 -15.12 22.98
C GLY A 432 -20.09 -16.56 23.13
N GLY A 433 -20.79 -17.51 22.52
CA GLY A 433 -20.43 -18.92 22.50
C GLY A 433 -19.72 -19.35 21.23
N VAL A 434 -19.43 -20.66 21.18
CA VAL A 434 -18.87 -21.36 20.03
C VAL A 434 -19.73 -22.54 19.69
N ILE A 435 -20.00 -22.78 18.40
CA ILE A 435 -20.67 -24.00 17.92
C ILE A 435 -19.70 -24.79 17.04
N ALA A 436 -19.70 -26.11 17.23
CA ALA A 436 -18.90 -27.06 16.46
C ALA A 436 -19.79 -28.17 15.92
N ALA A 437 -19.42 -28.75 14.79
CA ALA A 437 -20.06 -29.93 14.21
C ALA A 437 -19.04 -31.06 14.09
N GLY A 438 -19.50 -32.30 14.25
CA GLY A 438 -18.67 -33.50 14.15
C GLY A 438 -19.50 -34.79 14.09
N PRO A 439 -18.87 -35.95 13.95
CA PRO A 439 -19.56 -37.23 14.00
C PRO A 439 -20.12 -37.48 15.40
N ALA A 440 -21.38 -37.92 15.46
CA ALA A 440 -22.03 -38.27 16.72
C ALA A 440 -21.66 -39.70 17.15
N PRO A 441 -21.56 -39.99 18.47
CA PRO A 441 -21.37 -41.35 18.97
C PRO A 441 -22.49 -42.32 18.53
N GLU A 442 -23.69 -41.80 18.29
CA GLU A 442 -24.87 -42.50 17.81
C GLU A 442 -24.77 -42.88 16.31
N GLY A 443 -23.73 -42.47 15.61
CA GLY A 443 -23.46 -42.82 14.21
C GLY A 443 -23.80 -41.72 13.18
N GLY A 444 -24.53 -40.67 13.60
CA GLY A 444 -24.94 -39.55 12.74
C GLY A 444 -24.11 -38.29 12.93
N ALA A 445 -24.76 -37.14 12.92
CA ALA A 445 -24.13 -35.84 13.14
C ALA A 445 -24.39 -35.32 14.55
N GLY A 446 -23.38 -34.67 15.13
CA GLY A 446 -23.47 -33.96 16.40
C GLY A 446 -23.12 -32.46 16.23
N PHE A 447 -23.85 -31.63 16.98
CA PHE A 447 -23.62 -30.20 17.07
C PHE A 447 -23.45 -29.81 18.54
N TRP A 448 -22.31 -29.23 18.87
CA TRP A 448 -21.94 -28.84 20.24
C TRP A 448 -21.86 -27.34 20.37
N ILE A 449 -22.55 -26.79 21.34
CA ILE A 449 -22.61 -25.35 21.62
C ILE A 449 -21.96 -25.13 22.97
N THR A 450 -20.88 -24.38 23.03
CA THR A 450 -20.24 -23.98 24.27
C THR A 450 -20.60 -22.53 24.59
N LEU A 451 -21.18 -22.26 25.76
CA LEU A 451 -21.49 -20.93 26.25
C LEU A 451 -20.61 -20.62 27.47
N PRO A 452 -20.04 -19.41 27.59
CA PRO A 452 -19.22 -19.04 28.74
C PRO A 452 -20.05 -18.86 30.00
N ALA A 453 -19.46 -19.16 31.18
CA ALA A 453 -20.13 -19.05 32.47
C ALA A 453 -20.55 -17.62 32.85
N SER A 454 -19.75 -16.62 32.41
CA SER A 454 -20.06 -15.21 32.55
C SER A 454 -19.48 -14.45 31.34
N ARG A 455 -20.11 -13.35 30.98
CA ARG A 455 -19.57 -12.35 30.09
C ARG A 455 -18.91 -11.25 30.88
#